data_102b8978835a20ac89e9a7469faca91e
#
_entry.id   102b8978835a20ac89e9a7469faca91e
#
_cell.length_a   1.000
_cell.length_b   1.000
_cell.length_c   1.000
_cell.angle_alpha   90.00
_cell.angle_beta   90.00
_cell.angle_gamma   90.00
#
_symmetry.space_group_name_H-M   'P 1'
#
loop_
_entity.id
_entity.type
_entity.pdbx_description
1 polymer ?
#
loop_
_entity_poly.entity_id
_entity_poly.type
_entity_poly.pdbx_seq_one_letter_code
_entity_poly.pdbx_strand_id
1 'polypeptide(L)'
;MNNFTRRTFVKGSTALAATGALTGTALFDWAKAWAQSSPWKAEKGAKLTVMRWRRFVEAEDKAFNEMVAAFKAATGTDMNVFSESFEDVQPKASVAANTGSGLDLAWGLHTLPQLFPDKVLQMNDVADYLGKKYGGWTEAAAVTCKQGNKWLGIPVATIGGYMTYRKSAIEKAGFKEVPQNFAGFLDLCKALKKNNTPAGFPLGHASGDANAWLHWILWGHGGYTVDKDDKVIINSAETDKALEYCKALSETFIPGVASWNDSSNNKAFLAGELHLTNNGISIYIAAKDDPAKKDLAEDTYHALWPTGPIGKPTELQLCVPILAFNFTKFPNASKAFIAFMLEKENYEKWLSGARGYLTHTLNAYDSAPVWTADPKNQVFSQASKRALPASGIGTPGEKAATAIADFLVVDMFANYCTGREDLKNSIAIAERQLKRIYR
;
A
#
# COMPACT_ATOMS: atom_id res chain seq x y z
N MET A 1 -41.56 -22.16 -46.51
CA MET A 1 -40.61 -21.18 -47.08
C MET A 1 -40.70 -19.91 -46.25
N ASN A 2 -39.85 -19.71 -45.28
CA ASN A 2 -39.77 -18.46 -44.55
C ASN A 2 -38.29 -18.07 -44.46
N ASN A 3 -38.00 -16.94 -45.05
CA ASN A 3 -36.69 -16.32 -45.18
C ASN A 3 -36.16 -15.84 -43.83
N PHE A 4 -35.07 -16.41 -43.36
CA PHE A 4 -34.28 -15.86 -42.29
C PHE A 4 -33.31 -14.82 -42.84
N THR A 5 -33.60 -13.55 -42.60
CA THR A 5 -32.75 -12.44 -42.97
C THR A 5 -31.67 -12.17 -41.93
N ARG A 6 -30.48 -11.74 -42.41
CA ARG A 6 -29.24 -11.42 -41.69
C ARG A 6 -29.32 -10.35 -40.55
N ARG A 7 -30.51 -9.95 -40.12
CA ARG A 7 -30.73 -8.90 -39.11
C ARG A 7 -31.01 -9.41 -37.71
N THR A 8 -30.97 -10.72 -37.45
CA THR A 8 -31.28 -11.30 -36.13
C THR A 8 -30.04 -11.67 -35.34
N PHE A 9 -28.81 -11.33 -35.79
CA PHE A 9 -27.56 -11.69 -35.11
C PHE A 9 -26.93 -10.57 -34.30
N VAL A 10 -27.58 -9.42 -34.14
CA VAL A 10 -27.04 -8.23 -33.43
C VAL A 10 -27.82 -7.89 -32.15
N LYS A 11 -28.74 -8.73 -31.68
CA LYS A 11 -29.52 -8.50 -30.46
C LYS A 11 -29.39 -9.62 -29.43
N GLY A 12 -28.19 -10.19 -29.28
CA GLY A 12 -27.92 -11.24 -28.30
C GLY A 12 -26.72 -10.99 -27.41
N SER A 13 -26.22 -9.74 -27.30
CA SER A 13 -25.03 -9.41 -26.47
C SER A 13 -25.37 -8.46 -25.31
N THR A 14 -26.50 -8.68 -24.67
CA THR A 14 -26.83 -7.97 -23.44
C THR A 14 -27.28 -8.95 -22.37
N ALA A 15 -26.61 -8.92 -21.28
CA ALA A 15 -26.86 -9.60 -19.98
C ALA A 15 -26.15 -10.95 -19.80
N LEU A 16 -24.84 -10.88 -19.55
CA LEU A 16 -24.22 -11.73 -18.53
C LEU A 16 -23.44 -10.81 -17.60
N ALA A 17 -24.14 -10.05 -16.79
CA ALA A 17 -23.65 -9.55 -15.53
C ALA A 17 -23.68 -10.70 -14.53
N ALA A 18 -22.91 -11.76 -14.79
CA ALA A 18 -22.57 -12.75 -13.78
C ALA A 18 -21.35 -12.21 -13.04
N THR A 19 -21.57 -11.69 -11.86
CA THR A 19 -20.57 -11.34 -10.84
C THR A 19 -19.87 -12.60 -10.34
N GLY A 20 -19.01 -13.18 -11.16
CA GLY A 20 -18.19 -14.33 -10.81
C GLY A 20 -16.83 -14.20 -11.46
N ALA A 21 -15.75 -14.19 -10.68
CA ALA A 21 -14.38 -14.28 -11.21
C ALA A 21 -14.24 -15.51 -12.10
N LEU A 22 -13.65 -15.36 -13.30
CA LEU A 22 -13.36 -16.47 -14.20
C LEU A 22 -12.42 -17.47 -13.52
N THR A 23 -12.68 -18.77 -13.68
CA THR A 23 -11.85 -19.85 -13.14
C THR A 23 -11.45 -20.84 -14.22
N GLY A 24 -10.30 -21.48 -14.06
CA GLY A 24 -9.87 -22.57 -14.95
C GLY A 24 -9.84 -22.18 -16.43
N THR A 25 -10.47 -22.99 -17.28
CA THR A 25 -10.46 -22.81 -18.74
C THR A 25 -10.99 -21.47 -19.20
N ALA A 26 -12.03 -20.93 -18.55
CA ALA A 26 -12.63 -19.64 -18.90
C ALA A 26 -11.67 -18.46 -18.78
N LEU A 27 -10.79 -18.48 -17.76
CA LEU A 27 -9.74 -17.46 -17.59
C LEU A 27 -8.72 -17.53 -18.75
N PHE A 28 -8.30 -18.73 -19.15
CA PHE A 28 -7.35 -18.90 -20.25
C PHE A 28 -7.91 -18.50 -21.59
N ASP A 29 -9.19 -18.79 -21.88
CA ASP A 29 -9.86 -18.39 -23.12
C ASP A 29 -10.05 -16.88 -23.20
N TRP A 30 -10.45 -16.25 -22.11
CA TRP A 30 -10.51 -14.80 -21.99
C TRP A 30 -9.11 -14.17 -22.19
N ALA A 31 -8.07 -14.71 -21.55
CA ALA A 31 -6.71 -14.20 -21.67
C ALA A 31 -6.21 -14.22 -23.12
N LYS A 32 -6.49 -15.29 -23.88
CA LYS A 32 -6.15 -15.37 -25.31
C LYS A 32 -6.88 -14.31 -26.13
N ALA A 33 -8.20 -14.13 -25.91
CA ALA A 33 -8.98 -13.10 -26.59
C ALA A 33 -8.46 -11.69 -26.25
N TRP A 34 -8.13 -11.43 -25.00
CA TRP A 34 -7.50 -10.19 -24.57
C TRP A 34 -6.16 -9.95 -25.27
N ALA A 35 -5.26 -10.95 -25.30
CA ALA A 35 -3.95 -10.82 -25.94
C ALA A 35 -4.07 -10.51 -27.44
N GLN A 36 -5.11 -11.01 -28.12
CA GLN A 36 -5.40 -10.70 -29.52
C GLN A 36 -5.87 -9.25 -29.72
N SER A 37 -6.62 -8.69 -28.76
CA SER A 37 -7.18 -7.33 -28.84
C SER A 37 -6.33 -6.27 -28.17
N SER A 38 -5.38 -6.65 -27.30
CA SER A 38 -4.50 -5.74 -26.58
C SER A 38 -3.69 -4.84 -27.51
N PRO A 39 -3.56 -3.53 -27.21
CA PRO A 39 -2.71 -2.64 -28.00
C PRO A 39 -1.22 -2.95 -27.83
N TRP A 40 -0.83 -3.64 -26.75
CA TRP A 40 0.56 -4.05 -26.51
C TRP A 40 0.72 -5.52 -26.88
N LYS A 41 1.46 -5.77 -27.97
CA LYS A 41 1.83 -7.13 -28.38
C LYS A 41 3.19 -7.47 -27.80
N ALA A 42 3.21 -8.52 -26.98
CA ALA A 42 4.48 -9.00 -26.43
C ALA A 42 5.49 -9.33 -27.54
N GLU A 43 6.74 -9.00 -27.33
CA GLU A 43 7.83 -9.33 -28.25
C GLU A 43 7.99 -10.85 -28.34
N LYS A 44 8.34 -11.34 -29.52
CA LYS A 44 8.56 -12.78 -29.72
C LYS A 44 9.68 -13.29 -28.82
N GLY A 45 9.38 -14.29 -28.01
CA GLY A 45 10.33 -14.89 -27.07
C GLY A 45 10.61 -14.02 -25.85
N ALA A 46 9.68 -13.11 -25.52
CA ALA A 46 9.79 -12.26 -24.33
C ALA A 46 9.97 -13.09 -23.05
N LYS A 47 10.89 -12.62 -22.19
CA LYS A 47 11.16 -13.16 -20.86
C LYS A 47 11.22 -12.03 -19.87
N LEU A 48 10.27 -11.96 -18.94
CA LEU A 48 10.20 -10.91 -17.93
C LEU A 48 10.70 -11.42 -16.58
N THR A 49 11.60 -10.66 -15.97
CA THR A 49 12.02 -10.84 -14.57
C THR A 49 11.28 -9.84 -13.72
N VAL A 50 10.42 -10.34 -12.84
CA VAL A 50 9.51 -9.55 -12.01
C VAL A 50 9.84 -9.75 -10.54
N MET A 51 10.21 -8.67 -9.86
CA MET A 51 10.39 -8.66 -8.41
C MET A 51 9.16 -8.10 -7.74
N ARG A 52 8.66 -8.78 -6.69
CA ARG A 52 7.60 -8.30 -5.80
C ARG A 52 7.95 -8.59 -4.34
N TRP A 53 7.28 -7.94 -3.37
CA TRP A 53 7.46 -8.34 -1.98
C TRP A 53 6.67 -9.63 -1.68
N ARG A 54 7.15 -10.37 -0.69
CA ARG A 54 6.46 -11.57 -0.16
C ARG A 54 5.17 -11.14 0.52
N ARG A 55 4.05 -11.71 0.08
CA ARG A 55 2.73 -11.33 0.58
C ARG A 55 2.46 -11.87 1.98
N PHE A 56 1.66 -11.12 2.72
CA PHE A 56 1.16 -11.54 4.03
C PHE A 56 -0.15 -12.35 3.94
N VAL A 57 -0.77 -12.43 2.77
CA VAL A 57 -2.02 -13.15 2.49
C VAL A 57 -1.78 -14.17 1.39
N GLU A 58 -1.75 -15.46 1.73
CA GLU A 58 -1.40 -16.56 0.81
C GLU A 58 -2.37 -16.65 -0.40
N ALA A 59 -3.67 -16.41 -0.17
CA ALA A 59 -4.67 -16.45 -1.24
C ALA A 59 -4.41 -15.40 -2.35
N GLU A 60 -3.76 -14.29 -2.03
CA GLU A 60 -3.30 -13.30 -3.01
C GLU A 60 -2.21 -13.86 -3.92
N ASP A 61 -1.21 -14.58 -3.36
CA ASP A 61 -0.16 -15.22 -4.15
C ASP A 61 -0.73 -16.25 -5.12
N LYS A 62 -1.71 -17.03 -4.69
CA LYS A 62 -2.39 -18.00 -5.55
C LYS A 62 -3.09 -17.31 -6.73
N ALA A 63 -3.88 -16.26 -6.45
CA ALA A 63 -4.58 -15.51 -7.51
C ALA A 63 -3.60 -14.85 -8.49
N PHE A 64 -2.49 -14.31 -7.99
CA PHE A 64 -1.43 -13.74 -8.81
C PHE A 64 -0.74 -14.79 -9.69
N ASN A 65 -0.40 -15.96 -9.16
CA ASN A 65 0.24 -17.03 -9.93
C ASN A 65 -0.67 -17.59 -11.03
N GLU A 66 -1.97 -17.69 -10.79
CA GLU A 66 -2.95 -18.07 -11.81
C GLU A 66 -3.02 -17.02 -12.94
N MET A 67 -2.96 -15.73 -12.60
CA MET A 67 -2.90 -14.64 -13.56
C MET A 67 -1.63 -14.68 -14.40
N VAL A 68 -0.46 -14.93 -13.79
CA VAL A 68 0.83 -15.10 -14.49
C VAL A 68 0.76 -16.28 -15.46
N ALA A 69 0.20 -17.42 -15.03
CA ALA A 69 0.04 -18.60 -15.89
C ALA A 69 -0.88 -18.31 -17.09
N ALA A 70 -1.97 -17.58 -16.87
CA ALA A 70 -2.90 -17.18 -17.95
C ALA A 70 -2.23 -16.23 -18.95
N PHE A 71 -1.47 -15.23 -18.47
CA PHE A 71 -0.69 -14.31 -19.31
C PHE A 71 0.34 -15.04 -20.16
N LYS A 72 1.13 -15.95 -19.55
CA LYS A 72 2.11 -16.77 -20.25
C LYS A 72 1.46 -17.61 -21.36
N ALA A 73 0.33 -18.27 -21.06
CA ALA A 73 -0.38 -19.09 -22.03
C ALA A 73 -0.97 -18.27 -23.19
N ALA A 74 -1.40 -17.04 -22.93
CA ALA A 74 -2.02 -16.16 -23.92
C ALA A 74 -1.02 -15.44 -24.82
N THR A 75 0.15 -15.09 -24.31
CA THR A 75 1.13 -14.22 -25.02
C THR A 75 2.42 -14.96 -25.41
N GLY A 76 2.69 -16.12 -24.84
CA GLY A 76 3.97 -16.83 -24.99
C GLY A 76 5.12 -16.18 -24.22
N THR A 77 4.85 -15.16 -23.39
CA THR A 77 5.87 -14.52 -22.55
C THR A 77 6.29 -15.42 -21.43
N ASP A 78 7.58 -15.70 -21.29
CA ASP A 78 8.11 -16.39 -20.11
C ASP A 78 8.23 -15.42 -18.94
N MET A 79 7.94 -15.89 -17.71
CA MET A 79 7.91 -15.03 -16.52
C MET A 79 8.70 -15.67 -15.38
N ASN A 80 9.76 -14.97 -14.96
CA ASN A 80 10.51 -15.28 -13.75
C ASN A 80 10.06 -14.33 -12.64
N VAL A 81 9.14 -14.79 -11.78
CA VAL A 81 8.64 -14.00 -10.65
C VAL A 81 9.30 -14.47 -9.37
N PHE A 82 9.85 -13.55 -8.61
CA PHE A 82 10.40 -13.86 -7.28
C PHE A 82 9.97 -12.80 -6.26
N SER A 83 9.97 -13.22 -5.00
CA SER A 83 9.51 -12.40 -3.87
C SER A 83 10.66 -12.13 -2.91
N GLU A 84 10.76 -10.89 -2.48
CA GLU A 84 11.71 -10.42 -1.49
C GLU A 84 11.01 -10.03 -0.18
N SER A 85 11.77 -9.76 0.88
CA SER A 85 11.20 -9.10 2.06
C SER A 85 10.69 -7.71 1.69
N PHE A 86 9.78 -7.20 2.48
CA PHE A 86 9.19 -5.88 2.21
C PHE A 86 10.24 -4.76 2.19
N GLU A 87 11.22 -4.89 3.07
CA GLU A 87 12.34 -3.97 3.25
C GLU A 87 13.38 -4.07 2.12
N ASP A 88 13.53 -5.23 1.48
CA ASP A 88 14.55 -5.49 0.47
C ASP A 88 14.17 -5.04 -0.95
N VAL A 89 12.87 -4.84 -1.22
CA VAL A 89 12.40 -4.51 -2.58
C VAL A 89 13.04 -3.23 -3.10
N GLN A 90 13.03 -2.17 -2.29
CA GLN A 90 13.57 -0.87 -2.73
C GLN A 90 15.09 -0.90 -2.93
N PRO A 91 15.93 -1.42 -2.01
CA PRO A 91 17.37 -1.54 -2.24
C PRO A 91 17.70 -2.34 -3.51
N LYS A 92 17.01 -3.47 -3.75
CA LYS A 92 17.23 -4.29 -4.96
C LYS A 92 16.77 -3.60 -6.23
N ALA A 93 15.65 -2.86 -6.20
CA ALA A 93 15.22 -2.03 -7.31
C ALA A 93 16.25 -0.92 -7.61
N SER A 94 16.83 -0.31 -6.58
CA SER A 94 17.89 0.69 -6.72
C SER A 94 19.15 0.11 -7.38
N VAL A 95 19.55 -1.11 -7.01
CA VAL A 95 20.66 -1.81 -7.66
C VAL A 95 20.35 -2.04 -9.14
N ALA A 96 19.16 -2.53 -9.48
CA ALA A 96 18.76 -2.75 -10.87
C ALA A 96 18.74 -1.44 -11.68
N ALA A 97 18.21 -0.35 -11.13
CA ALA A 97 18.19 0.97 -11.75
C ALA A 97 19.60 1.51 -12.04
N ASN A 98 20.53 1.32 -11.09
CA ASN A 98 21.90 1.81 -11.20
C ASN A 98 22.75 0.97 -12.16
N THR A 99 22.57 -0.36 -12.16
CA THR A 99 23.34 -1.27 -13.05
C THR A 99 22.73 -1.40 -14.45
N GLY A 100 21.49 -0.96 -14.66
CA GLY A 100 20.77 -1.12 -15.93
C GLY A 100 20.51 -2.59 -16.28
N SER A 101 20.29 -3.46 -15.28
CA SER A 101 20.13 -4.90 -15.50
C SER A 101 19.43 -5.62 -14.33
N GLY A 102 19.06 -6.87 -14.56
CA GLY A 102 18.57 -7.78 -13.53
C GLY A 102 17.04 -7.86 -13.39
N LEU A 103 16.34 -6.77 -13.58
CA LEU A 103 14.87 -6.71 -13.47
C LEU A 103 14.27 -6.04 -14.69
N ASP A 104 13.12 -6.57 -15.15
CA ASP A 104 12.24 -5.86 -16.09
C ASP A 104 11.17 -5.06 -15.34
N LEU A 105 10.60 -5.64 -14.28
CA LEU A 105 9.55 -5.05 -13.46
C LEU A 105 9.90 -5.11 -11.98
N ALA A 106 9.60 -4.04 -11.26
CA ALA A 106 9.63 -4.01 -9.80
C ALA A 106 8.27 -3.57 -9.25
N TRP A 107 7.76 -4.31 -8.27
CA TRP A 107 6.50 -4.06 -7.62
C TRP A 107 6.71 -3.81 -6.14
N GLY A 108 6.69 -2.56 -5.73
CA GLY A 108 7.10 -2.11 -4.40
C GLY A 108 6.06 -1.27 -3.68
N LEU A 109 6.53 -0.38 -2.84
CA LEU A 109 5.72 0.49 -2.00
C LEU A 109 5.93 1.97 -2.30
N HIS A 110 5.02 2.77 -1.77
CA HIS A 110 5.07 4.22 -1.74
C HIS A 110 5.34 4.80 -3.14
N THR A 111 6.37 5.59 -3.20
CA THR A 111 6.81 6.35 -4.35
C THR A 111 7.97 5.69 -5.12
N LEU A 112 8.07 4.35 -5.06
CA LEU A 112 9.18 3.62 -5.71
C LEU A 112 9.47 4.10 -7.15
N PRO A 113 8.47 4.36 -8.03
CA PRO A 113 8.75 4.87 -9.37
C PRO A 113 9.40 6.26 -9.38
N GLN A 114 9.12 7.09 -8.38
CA GLN A 114 9.65 8.45 -8.29
C GLN A 114 11.12 8.51 -7.85
N LEU A 115 11.66 7.41 -7.31
CA LEU A 115 13.10 7.30 -7.02
C LEU A 115 13.96 7.14 -8.28
N PHE A 116 13.34 6.77 -9.42
CA PHE A 116 14.07 6.43 -10.63
C PHE A 116 13.47 7.07 -11.89
N PRO A 117 13.18 8.39 -11.90
CA PRO A 117 12.37 9.01 -12.96
C PRO A 117 12.96 8.81 -14.37
N ASP A 118 14.30 8.76 -14.48
CA ASP A 118 15.03 8.60 -15.74
C ASP A 118 15.36 7.14 -16.07
N LYS A 119 15.00 6.19 -15.22
CA LYS A 119 15.33 4.75 -15.37
C LYS A 119 14.11 3.88 -15.63
N VAL A 120 12.92 4.47 -15.69
CA VAL A 120 11.66 3.74 -15.88
C VAL A 120 11.01 4.06 -17.22
N LEU A 121 10.25 3.10 -17.74
CA LEU A 121 9.41 3.32 -18.92
C LEU A 121 8.27 4.27 -18.56
N GLN A 122 7.97 5.18 -19.48
CA GLN A 122 6.74 5.97 -19.36
C GLN A 122 5.52 5.10 -19.62
N MET A 123 4.56 5.16 -18.71
CA MET A 123 3.36 4.33 -18.69
C MET A 123 2.08 5.11 -19.04
N ASN A 124 2.18 6.28 -19.67
CA ASN A 124 1.04 7.13 -20.00
C ASN A 124 -0.03 6.37 -20.80
N ASP A 125 0.37 5.62 -21.82
CA ASP A 125 -0.53 4.83 -22.65
C ASP A 125 -1.29 3.76 -21.85
N VAL A 126 -0.62 3.07 -20.91
CA VAL A 126 -1.26 2.07 -20.04
C VAL A 126 -2.19 2.76 -19.01
N ALA A 127 -1.73 3.86 -18.42
CA ALA A 127 -2.50 4.60 -17.43
C ALA A 127 -3.77 5.23 -18.03
N ASP A 128 -3.65 5.80 -19.23
CA ASP A 128 -4.78 6.41 -19.95
C ASP A 128 -5.81 5.34 -20.41
N TYR A 129 -5.32 4.20 -20.91
CA TYR A 129 -6.17 3.08 -21.29
C TYR A 129 -7.00 2.57 -20.11
N LEU A 130 -6.33 2.24 -19.00
CA LEU A 130 -7.00 1.72 -17.80
C LEU A 130 -7.89 2.78 -17.14
N GLY A 131 -7.39 4.01 -17.00
CA GLY A 131 -8.16 5.11 -16.42
C GLY A 131 -9.44 5.39 -17.20
N LYS A 132 -9.37 5.46 -18.53
CA LYS A 132 -10.55 5.64 -19.40
C LYS A 132 -11.53 4.48 -19.28
N LYS A 133 -11.04 3.26 -19.20
CA LYS A 133 -11.86 2.04 -19.15
C LYS A 133 -12.55 1.86 -17.78
N TYR A 134 -11.88 2.25 -16.69
CA TYR A 134 -12.29 1.93 -15.33
C TYR A 134 -12.61 3.16 -14.46
N GLY A 135 -13.09 4.26 -15.07
CA GLY A 135 -13.65 5.39 -14.35
C GLY A 135 -12.64 6.34 -13.70
N GLY A 136 -11.37 6.27 -14.12
CA GLY A 136 -10.28 7.10 -13.59
C GLY A 136 -9.56 6.47 -12.40
N TRP A 137 -8.42 7.05 -12.08
CA TRP A 137 -7.60 6.70 -10.92
C TRP A 137 -7.99 7.50 -9.70
N THR A 138 -7.87 6.94 -8.51
CA THR A 138 -7.92 7.72 -7.28
C THR A 138 -6.76 8.72 -7.26
N GLU A 139 -7.02 9.96 -6.84
CA GLU A 139 -6.06 11.06 -6.94
C GLU A 139 -4.75 10.76 -6.19
N ALA A 140 -4.86 10.35 -4.93
CA ALA A 140 -3.70 10.07 -4.08
C ALA A 140 -2.81 8.96 -4.68
N ALA A 141 -3.40 7.90 -5.25
CA ALA A 141 -2.64 6.82 -5.88
C ALA A 141 -1.98 7.27 -7.19
N ALA A 142 -2.67 8.08 -8.01
CA ALA A 142 -2.13 8.62 -9.25
C ALA A 142 -0.89 9.48 -8.99
N VAL A 143 -0.95 10.35 -7.97
CA VAL A 143 0.16 11.26 -7.60
C VAL A 143 1.45 10.49 -7.27
N THR A 144 1.36 9.33 -6.63
CA THR A 144 2.55 8.52 -6.27
C THR A 144 3.29 7.92 -7.46
N CYS A 145 2.60 7.84 -8.61
CA CYS A 145 3.17 7.27 -9.85
C CYS A 145 3.46 8.32 -10.93
N LYS A 146 3.28 9.60 -10.64
CA LYS A 146 3.45 10.69 -11.61
C LYS A 146 4.61 11.62 -11.27
N GLN A 147 5.19 12.20 -12.32
CA GLN A 147 6.05 13.38 -12.25
C GLN A 147 5.60 14.33 -13.36
N GLY A 148 4.92 15.42 -12.99
CA GLY A 148 4.23 16.26 -13.95
C GLY A 148 3.20 15.44 -14.75
N ASN A 149 3.32 15.46 -16.08
CA ASN A 149 2.42 14.72 -16.99
C ASN A 149 2.92 13.30 -17.31
N LYS A 150 4.03 12.85 -16.73
CA LYS A 150 4.61 11.53 -17.01
C LYS A 150 4.15 10.53 -15.94
N TRP A 151 3.65 9.38 -16.38
CA TRP A 151 3.45 8.22 -15.52
C TRP A 151 4.73 7.39 -15.48
N LEU A 152 5.34 7.32 -14.31
CA LEU A 152 6.58 6.60 -14.04
C LEU A 152 6.34 5.12 -13.65
N GLY A 153 5.11 4.78 -13.39
CA GLY A 153 4.64 3.45 -13.03
C GLY A 153 3.12 3.44 -12.97
N ILE A 154 2.56 2.32 -12.57
CA ILE A 154 1.10 2.15 -12.41
C ILE A 154 0.78 1.84 -10.95
N PRO A 155 -0.12 2.60 -10.30
CA PRO A 155 -0.55 2.33 -8.94
C PRO A 155 -1.50 1.13 -8.95
N VAL A 156 -0.98 -0.06 -8.63
CA VAL A 156 -1.78 -1.30 -8.70
C VAL A 156 -2.78 -1.37 -7.56
N ALA A 157 -2.37 -0.96 -6.37
CA ALA A 157 -3.23 -0.98 -5.19
C ALA A 157 -2.75 0.02 -4.12
N THR A 158 -3.53 0.12 -3.05
CA THR A 158 -3.16 0.81 -1.80
C THR A 158 -3.33 -0.18 -0.66
N ILE A 159 -2.45 -0.15 0.32
CA ILE A 159 -2.62 -0.87 1.59
C ILE A 159 -3.29 0.08 2.58
N GLY A 160 -4.41 -0.33 3.15
CA GLY A 160 -5.02 0.36 4.29
C GLY A 160 -4.31 -0.05 5.57
N GLY A 161 -3.53 0.85 6.16
CA GLY A 161 -2.99 0.64 7.50
C GLY A 161 -3.90 1.34 8.51
N TYR A 162 -4.66 0.61 9.30
CA TYR A 162 -5.61 1.15 10.26
C TYR A 162 -5.29 0.67 11.67
N MET A 163 -6.03 1.19 12.67
CA MET A 163 -5.92 0.68 14.03
C MET A 163 -6.48 -0.74 14.09
N THR A 164 -5.63 -1.73 14.31
CA THR A 164 -6.00 -3.12 14.56
C THR A 164 -5.97 -3.38 16.05
N TYR A 165 -7.09 -3.84 16.61
CA TYR A 165 -7.22 -3.95 18.06
C TYR A 165 -8.06 -5.15 18.50
N ARG A 166 -7.85 -5.58 19.75
CA ARG A 166 -8.71 -6.54 20.43
C ARG A 166 -9.85 -5.79 21.12
N LYS A 167 -11.09 -6.08 20.71
CA LYS A 167 -12.28 -5.43 21.26
C LYS A 167 -12.40 -5.65 22.76
N SER A 168 -12.20 -6.89 23.23
CA SER A 168 -12.23 -7.22 24.64
C SER A 168 -11.23 -6.41 25.50
N ALA A 169 -10.05 -6.11 24.96
CA ALA A 169 -9.05 -5.29 25.66
C ALA A 169 -9.47 -3.82 25.78
N ILE A 170 -10.05 -3.26 24.71
CA ILE A 170 -10.61 -1.90 24.69
C ILE A 170 -11.76 -1.76 25.69
N GLU A 171 -12.70 -2.70 25.68
CA GLU A 171 -13.84 -2.71 26.62
C GLU A 171 -13.37 -2.85 28.07
N LYS A 172 -12.41 -3.73 28.37
CA LYS A 172 -11.80 -3.88 29.68
C LYS A 172 -11.08 -2.61 30.15
N ALA A 173 -10.54 -1.83 29.19
CA ALA A 173 -9.94 -0.53 29.47
C ALA A 173 -10.95 0.60 29.71
N GLY A 174 -12.25 0.31 29.61
CA GLY A 174 -13.34 1.28 29.83
C GLY A 174 -13.79 2.05 28.61
N PHE A 175 -13.38 1.63 27.42
CA PHE A 175 -13.73 2.28 26.15
C PHE A 175 -14.68 1.41 25.34
N LYS A 176 -15.68 2.00 24.69
CA LYS A 176 -16.59 1.29 23.78
C LYS A 176 -15.97 1.08 22.39
N GLU A 177 -15.13 2.00 21.98
CA GLU A 177 -14.48 2.06 20.67
C GLU A 177 -13.13 2.79 20.76
N VAL A 178 -12.33 2.73 19.71
CA VAL A 178 -11.08 3.53 19.60
C VAL A 178 -11.46 5.01 19.50
N PRO A 179 -11.02 5.87 20.45
CA PRO A 179 -11.28 7.31 20.39
C PRO A 179 -10.77 7.93 19.09
N GLN A 180 -11.59 8.80 18.47
CA GLN A 180 -11.32 9.37 17.16
C GLN A 180 -10.51 10.69 17.20
N ASN A 181 -9.82 10.97 18.32
CA ASN A 181 -8.91 12.09 18.46
C ASN A 181 -7.66 11.68 19.24
N PHE A 182 -6.57 12.43 19.07
CA PHE A 182 -5.27 12.13 19.67
C PHE A 182 -5.27 12.06 21.20
N ALA A 183 -5.98 12.99 21.86
CA ALA A 183 -6.03 12.99 23.32
C ALA A 183 -6.68 11.72 23.88
N GLY A 184 -7.88 11.38 23.39
CA GLY A 184 -8.58 10.15 23.79
C GLY A 184 -7.82 8.88 23.39
N PHE A 185 -7.11 8.89 22.26
CA PHE A 185 -6.28 7.77 21.85
C PHE A 185 -5.10 7.52 22.80
N LEU A 186 -4.44 8.59 23.27
CA LEU A 186 -3.40 8.48 24.28
C LEU A 186 -3.95 7.96 25.61
N ASP A 187 -5.15 8.41 26.01
CA ASP A 187 -5.81 7.94 27.23
C ASP A 187 -6.17 6.44 27.13
N LEU A 188 -6.64 6.00 25.97
CA LEU A 188 -6.85 4.57 25.70
C LEU A 188 -5.55 3.78 25.84
N CYS A 189 -4.46 4.21 25.23
CA CYS A 189 -3.16 3.52 25.29
C CYS A 189 -2.61 3.46 26.72
N LYS A 190 -2.77 4.52 27.53
CA LYS A 190 -2.45 4.51 28.97
C LYS A 190 -3.27 3.49 29.74
N ALA A 191 -4.57 3.43 29.48
CA ALA A 191 -5.48 2.48 30.14
C ALA A 191 -5.16 1.02 29.72
N LEU A 192 -4.85 0.77 28.47
CA LEU A 192 -4.40 -0.54 27.99
C LEU A 192 -3.11 -0.97 28.70
N LYS A 193 -2.10 -0.09 28.80
CA LYS A 193 -0.87 -0.39 29.54
C LYS A 193 -1.16 -0.73 31.01
N LYS A 194 -1.98 0.06 31.68
CA LYS A 194 -2.39 -0.17 33.07
C LYS A 194 -3.04 -1.54 33.29
N ASN A 195 -3.76 -2.04 32.28
CA ASN A 195 -4.43 -3.33 32.31
C ASN A 195 -3.54 -4.50 31.86
N ASN A 196 -2.24 -4.30 31.63
CA ASN A 196 -1.31 -5.28 31.05
C ASN A 196 -1.76 -5.82 29.67
N THR A 197 -2.43 -4.97 28.89
CA THR A 197 -2.84 -5.23 27.50
C THR A 197 -2.26 -4.15 26.57
N PRO A 198 -0.92 -4.00 26.48
CA PRO A 198 -0.29 -2.83 25.89
C PRO A 198 -0.58 -2.69 24.40
N ALA A 199 -0.46 -1.45 23.94
CA ALA A 199 -0.31 -1.12 22.52
C ALA A 199 1.16 -1.28 22.09
N GLY A 200 1.41 -1.30 20.77
CA GLY A 200 2.76 -1.27 20.21
C GLY A 200 2.75 -0.88 18.75
N PHE A 201 3.62 0.08 18.42
CA PHE A 201 3.79 0.58 17.06
C PHE A 201 5.29 0.59 16.74
N PRO A 202 5.72 0.18 15.52
CA PRO A 202 7.14 0.10 15.21
C PRO A 202 7.81 1.48 15.21
N LEU A 203 8.94 1.59 15.92
CA LEU A 203 9.85 2.73 15.86
C LEU A 203 11.17 2.40 15.14
N GLY A 204 11.30 1.16 14.60
CA GLY A 204 12.39 0.78 13.71
C GLY A 204 12.06 1.11 12.25
N HIS A 205 12.95 0.70 11.34
CA HIS A 205 12.81 0.92 9.90
C HIS A 205 11.77 -0.03 9.28
N ALA A 206 10.52 0.04 9.75
CA ALA A 206 9.39 -0.61 9.12
C ALA A 206 8.88 0.27 7.97
N SER A 207 9.08 -0.17 6.73
CA SER A 207 8.83 0.62 5.52
C SER A 207 7.38 1.09 5.41
N GLY A 208 6.43 0.22 5.74
CA GLY A 208 5.01 0.53 5.74
C GLY A 208 4.57 1.14 7.07
N ASP A 209 4.67 0.37 8.14
CA ASP A 209 4.03 0.69 9.42
C ASP A 209 4.65 1.89 10.13
N ALA A 210 6.00 1.97 10.23
CA ALA A 210 6.64 3.09 10.92
C ALA A 210 6.45 4.40 10.17
N ASN A 211 6.64 4.41 8.84
CA ASN A 211 6.35 5.59 8.03
C ASN A 211 4.88 6.01 8.18
N ALA A 212 3.93 5.06 8.15
CA ALA A 212 2.51 5.39 8.22
C ALA A 212 2.14 6.11 9.50
N TRP A 213 2.46 5.56 10.70
CA TRP A 213 1.99 6.14 11.94
C TRP A 213 2.78 7.37 12.38
N LEU A 214 4.07 7.48 12.05
CA LEU A 214 4.86 8.66 12.43
C LEU A 214 4.54 9.87 11.53
N HIS A 215 4.26 9.67 10.24
CA HIS A 215 3.74 10.74 9.41
C HIS A 215 2.31 11.14 9.83
N TRP A 216 1.46 10.18 10.22
CA TRP A 216 0.14 10.47 10.79
C TRP A 216 0.22 11.40 12.01
N ILE A 217 1.15 11.15 12.95
CA ILE A 217 1.36 12.02 14.11
C ILE A 217 1.90 13.39 13.68
N LEU A 218 2.94 13.43 12.85
CA LEU A 218 3.56 14.67 12.40
C LEU A 218 2.54 15.59 11.73
N TRP A 219 1.89 15.06 10.71
CA TRP A 219 0.89 15.82 9.94
C TRP A 219 -0.37 16.13 10.73
N GLY A 220 -0.76 15.24 11.65
CA GLY A 220 -1.91 15.47 12.54
C GLY A 220 -1.73 16.65 13.49
N HIS A 221 -0.50 17.01 13.82
CA HIS A 221 -0.16 18.23 14.54
C HIS A 221 0.08 19.44 13.63
N GLY A 222 0.10 19.25 12.31
CA GLY A 222 0.40 20.32 11.33
C GLY A 222 1.89 20.48 11.05
N GLY A 223 2.75 19.55 11.52
CA GLY A 223 4.17 19.51 11.16
C GLY A 223 4.36 18.87 9.78
N TYR A 224 5.28 19.40 8.97
CA TYR A 224 5.61 18.88 7.64
C TYR A 224 7.11 18.95 7.40
N THR A 225 7.62 18.09 6.53
CA THR A 225 9.03 18.11 6.13
C THR A 225 9.37 19.36 5.32
N VAL A 226 8.48 19.72 4.40
CA VAL A 226 8.59 20.89 3.52
C VAL A 226 7.23 21.57 3.38
N ASP A 227 7.25 22.84 2.97
CA ASP A 227 6.07 23.58 2.56
C ASP A 227 5.70 23.30 1.08
N LYS A 228 4.65 23.99 0.59
CA LYS A 228 4.16 23.87 -0.81
C LYS A 228 5.20 24.30 -1.87
N ASP A 229 6.22 25.06 -1.49
CA ASP A 229 7.30 25.54 -2.35
C ASP A 229 8.60 24.72 -2.14
N ASP A 230 8.49 23.56 -1.50
CA ASP A 230 9.58 22.61 -1.18
C ASP A 230 10.67 23.20 -0.26
N LYS A 231 10.38 24.26 0.47
CA LYS A 231 11.25 24.78 1.52
C LYS A 231 11.15 23.90 2.75
N VAL A 232 12.28 23.49 3.31
CA VAL A 232 12.32 22.68 4.54
C VAL A 232 11.79 23.47 5.74
N ILE A 233 10.74 22.93 6.38
CA ILE A 233 10.03 23.53 7.53
C ILE A 233 9.86 22.57 8.71
N ILE A 234 10.58 21.44 8.71
CA ILE A 234 10.44 20.41 9.76
C ILE A 234 10.72 20.96 11.17
N ASN A 235 11.55 21.98 11.29
CA ASN A 235 11.84 22.66 12.54
C ASN A 235 10.77 23.69 12.86
N SER A 236 9.71 23.25 13.52
CA SER A 236 8.52 24.04 13.84
C SER A 236 7.92 23.65 15.18
N ALA A 237 7.11 24.53 15.75
CA ALA A 237 6.40 24.26 17.01
C ALA A 237 5.39 23.11 16.88
N GLU A 238 4.87 22.86 15.69
CA GLU A 238 4.00 21.73 15.39
C GLU A 238 4.77 20.41 15.44
N THR A 239 6.01 20.40 14.95
CA THR A 239 6.92 19.22 15.07
C THR A 239 7.31 18.96 16.50
N ASP A 240 7.59 20.00 17.30
CA ASP A 240 7.84 19.84 18.75
C ASP A 240 6.68 19.11 19.42
N LYS A 241 5.44 19.59 19.22
CA LYS A 241 4.22 18.98 19.77
C LYS A 241 4.02 17.54 19.30
N ALA A 242 4.32 17.25 18.03
CA ALA A 242 4.23 15.91 17.46
C ALA A 242 5.20 14.95 18.15
N LEU A 243 6.45 15.36 18.37
CA LEU A 243 7.48 14.59 19.07
C LEU A 243 7.09 14.34 20.54
N GLU A 244 6.64 15.36 21.25
CA GLU A 244 6.18 15.23 22.65
C GLU A 244 4.99 14.27 22.76
N TYR A 245 4.01 14.36 21.87
CA TYR A 245 2.89 13.43 21.84
C TYR A 245 3.35 11.99 21.53
N CYS A 246 4.23 11.81 20.55
CA CYS A 246 4.80 10.50 20.22
C CYS A 246 5.56 9.91 21.40
N LYS A 247 6.34 10.71 22.13
CA LYS A 247 7.04 10.28 23.33
C LYS A 247 6.08 9.76 24.39
N ALA A 248 5.04 10.54 24.72
CA ALA A 248 4.03 10.14 25.69
C ALA A 248 3.27 8.86 25.25
N LEU A 249 3.01 8.72 23.95
CA LEU A 249 2.36 7.54 23.39
C LEU A 249 3.28 6.32 23.46
N SER A 250 4.55 6.46 23.04
CA SER A 250 5.54 5.36 23.02
C SER A 250 5.85 4.81 24.42
N GLU A 251 5.75 5.63 25.46
CA GLU A 251 5.87 5.21 26.85
C GLU A 251 4.77 4.23 27.28
N THR A 252 3.67 4.14 26.53
CA THR A 252 2.59 3.17 26.77
C THR A 252 2.80 1.83 26.08
N PHE A 253 3.78 1.72 25.20
CA PHE A 253 3.98 0.56 24.35
C PHE A 253 4.65 -0.62 25.06
N ILE A 254 4.49 -1.79 24.43
CA ILE A 254 5.27 -2.99 24.74
C ILE A 254 6.77 -2.70 24.49
N PRO A 255 7.69 -3.27 25.27
CA PRO A 255 9.13 -3.10 25.02
C PRO A 255 9.58 -3.65 23.67
N GLY A 256 10.67 -3.09 23.13
CA GLY A 256 11.33 -3.61 21.92
C GLY A 256 10.86 -3.00 20.60
N VAL A 257 9.85 -2.13 20.58
CA VAL A 257 9.30 -1.50 19.36
C VAL A 257 10.33 -0.74 18.51
N ALA A 258 11.45 -0.32 19.10
CA ALA A 258 12.54 0.38 18.40
C ALA A 258 13.30 -0.51 17.39
N SER A 259 13.18 -1.83 17.51
CA SER A 259 13.79 -2.80 16.58
C SER A 259 12.76 -3.48 15.65
N TRP A 260 11.50 -3.07 15.70
CA TRP A 260 10.46 -3.71 14.92
C TRP A 260 10.51 -3.33 13.45
N ASN A 261 10.25 -4.32 12.59
CA ASN A 261 9.96 -4.19 11.16
C ASN A 261 8.47 -4.46 10.88
N ASP A 262 8.05 -4.44 9.60
CA ASP A 262 6.65 -4.61 9.17
C ASP A 262 6.02 -5.97 9.51
N SER A 263 6.76 -6.94 10.02
CA SER A 263 6.23 -8.23 10.49
C SER A 263 6.18 -8.39 12.00
N SER A 264 6.79 -7.47 12.76
CA SER A 264 6.99 -7.63 14.20
C SER A 264 5.69 -7.47 14.98
N ASN A 265 4.89 -6.45 14.66
CA ASN A 265 3.58 -6.23 15.26
C ASN A 265 2.60 -7.38 14.98
N ASN A 266 2.63 -7.98 13.77
CA ASN A 266 1.85 -9.16 13.44
C ASN A 266 2.17 -10.31 14.39
N LYS A 267 3.45 -10.60 14.59
CA LYS A 267 3.90 -11.68 15.46
C LYS A 267 3.47 -11.45 16.91
N ALA A 268 3.71 -10.26 17.44
CA ALA A 268 3.34 -9.90 18.81
C ALA A 268 1.82 -9.95 19.05
N PHE A 269 1.02 -9.47 18.08
CA PHE A 269 -0.44 -9.52 18.19
C PHE A 269 -0.97 -10.97 18.13
N LEU A 270 -0.47 -11.78 17.19
CA LEU A 270 -0.86 -13.19 17.05
C LEU A 270 -0.39 -14.07 18.21
N ALA A 271 0.67 -13.65 18.92
CA ALA A 271 1.12 -14.28 20.16
C ALA A 271 0.32 -13.84 21.41
N GLY A 272 -0.56 -12.83 21.28
CA GLY A 272 -1.33 -12.31 22.40
C GLY A 272 -0.56 -11.33 23.32
N GLU A 273 0.63 -10.88 22.90
CA GLU A 273 1.47 -9.94 23.63
C GLU A 273 1.04 -8.47 23.41
N LEU A 274 0.36 -8.22 22.31
CA LEU A 274 -0.05 -6.91 21.81
C LEU A 274 -1.57 -6.86 21.59
N HIS A 275 -2.21 -5.74 21.95
CA HIS A 275 -3.66 -5.62 21.90
C HIS A 275 -4.17 -4.46 21.04
N LEU A 276 -3.30 -3.56 20.63
CA LEU A 276 -3.56 -2.45 19.70
C LEU A 276 -2.29 -2.12 18.93
N THR A 277 -2.41 -2.01 17.61
CA THR A 277 -1.31 -1.59 16.71
C THR A 277 -1.89 -0.93 15.46
N ASN A 278 -1.02 -0.30 14.64
CA ASN A 278 -1.38 -0.04 13.24
C ASN A 278 -1.00 -1.24 12.38
N ASN A 279 -1.89 -1.62 11.48
CA ASN A 279 -1.62 -2.69 10.52
C ASN A 279 -2.62 -2.64 9.36
N GLY A 280 -2.29 -3.32 8.26
CA GLY A 280 -3.31 -3.78 7.32
C GLY A 280 -4.17 -4.89 7.92
N ILE A 281 -5.02 -5.50 7.12
CA ILE A 281 -5.92 -6.59 7.58
C ILE A 281 -5.20 -7.92 7.83
N SER A 282 -3.90 -8.01 7.57
CA SER A 282 -3.12 -9.27 7.57
C SER A 282 -3.17 -10.02 8.90
N ILE A 283 -3.15 -9.33 10.04
CA ILE A 283 -3.28 -9.93 11.37
C ILE A 283 -4.63 -10.69 11.49
N TYR A 284 -5.72 -10.02 11.12
CA TYR A 284 -7.06 -10.62 11.16
C TYR A 284 -7.17 -11.85 10.25
N ILE A 285 -6.63 -11.74 9.02
CA ILE A 285 -6.65 -12.86 8.07
C ILE A 285 -5.85 -14.05 8.61
N ALA A 286 -4.63 -13.80 9.12
CA ALA A 286 -3.80 -14.85 9.69
C ALA A 286 -4.46 -15.54 10.89
N ALA A 287 -5.13 -14.77 11.75
CA ALA A 287 -5.91 -15.35 12.86
C ALA A 287 -7.13 -16.14 12.38
N LYS A 288 -7.85 -15.64 11.36
CA LYS A 288 -9.04 -16.27 10.79
C LYS A 288 -8.73 -17.59 10.09
N ASP A 289 -7.56 -17.71 9.47
CA ASP A 289 -7.13 -18.90 8.74
C ASP A 289 -6.50 -19.97 9.65
N ASP A 290 -6.15 -19.62 10.89
CA ASP A 290 -5.63 -20.54 11.90
C ASP A 290 -6.76 -21.03 12.83
N PRO A 291 -7.19 -22.31 12.75
CA PRO A 291 -8.25 -22.84 13.63
C PRO A 291 -7.96 -22.66 15.12
N ALA A 292 -6.67 -22.62 15.51
CA ALA A 292 -6.26 -22.42 16.90
C ALA A 292 -6.42 -20.97 17.39
N LYS A 293 -6.67 -20.02 16.47
CA LYS A 293 -6.79 -18.57 16.75
C LYS A 293 -8.18 -18.00 16.45
N LYS A 294 -9.20 -18.86 16.39
CA LYS A 294 -10.57 -18.44 16.07
C LYS A 294 -11.06 -17.34 17.01
N ASP A 295 -10.87 -17.48 18.31
CA ASP A 295 -11.29 -16.50 19.32
C ASP A 295 -10.54 -15.16 19.13
N LEU A 296 -9.25 -15.20 18.75
CA LEU A 296 -8.49 -14.02 18.43
C LEU A 296 -9.05 -13.32 17.19
N ALA A 297 -9.41 -14.07 16.15
CA ALA A 297 -10.00 -13.51 14.93
C ALA A 297 -11.37 -12.86 15.22
N GLU A 298 -12.20 -13.48 16.05
CA GLU A 298 -13.50 -12.93 16.47
C GLU A 298 -13.32 -11.63 17.27
N ASP A 299 -12.33 -11.56 18.15
CA ASP A 299 -11.99 -10.40 18.98
C ASP A 299 -11.19 -9.30 18.26
N THR A 300 -10.65 -9.58 17.05
CA THR A 300 -9.89 -8.59 16.27
C THR A 300 -10.82 -7.70 15.47
N TYR A 301 -10.67 -6.38 15.64
CA TYR A 301 -11.42 -5.33 14.96
C TYR A 301 -10.50 -4.28 14.38
N HIS A 302 -11.07 -3.42 13.53
CA HIS A 302 -10.34 -2.33 12.88
C HIS A 302 -11.08 -1.01 13.06
N ALA A 303 -10.33 0.08 13.24
CA ALA A 303 -10.86 1.43 13.32
C ALA A 303 -10.04 2.38 12.45
N LEU A 304 -10.67 3.43 11.96
CA LEU A 304 -9.98 4.53 11.28
C LEU A 304 -8.95 5.17 12.22
N TRP A 305 -7.96 5.81 11.63
CA TRP A 305 -6.99 6.60 12.38
C TRP A 305 -7.67 7.75 13.11
N PRO A 306 -7.36 7.96 14.39
CA PRO A 306 -7.78 9.15 15.11
C PRO A 306 -7.29 10.44 14.45
N THR A 307 -8.10 11.47 14.53
CA THR A 307 -7.79 12.77 13.93
C THR A 307 -6.93 13.59 14.90
N GLY A 308 -5.85 14.16 14.41
CA GLY A 308 -4.99 15.07 15.17
C GLY A 308 -5.58 16.47 15.37
N PRO A 309 -4.85 17.36 16.07
CA PRO A 309 -5.29 18.73 16.35
C PRO A 309 -5.71 19.54 15.14
N ILE A 310 -5.21 19.25 13.94
CA ILE A 310 -5.63 19.98 12.72
C ILE A 310 -7.03 19.61 12.22
N GLY A 311 -7.72 18.64 12.85
CA GLY A 311 -9.13 18.35 12.65
C GLY A 311 -9.48 17.63 11.34
N LYS A 312 -8.50 17.00 10.65
CA LYS A 312 -8.71 16.27 9.39
C LYS A 312 -7.85 15.00 9.33
N PRO A 313 -8.22 14.02 8.48
CA PRO A 313 -7.38 12.84 8.23
C PRO A 313 -5.99 13.21 7.69
N THR A 314 -4.97 12.48 8.17
CA THR A 314 -3.55 12.70 7.79
C THR A 314 -2.82 11.38 7.56
N GLU A 315 -3.52 10.38 7.05
CA GLU A 315 -2.97 9.05 6.79
C GLU A 315 -1.96 9.11 5.63
N LEU A 316 -0.81 8.45 5.78
CA LEU A 316 0.14 8.31 4.68
C LEU A 316 -0.40 7.32 3.65
N GLN A 317 -0.33 7.67 2.37
CA GLN A 317 -0.66 6.78 1.26
C GLN A 317 0.35 5.63 1.18
N LEU A 318 -0.07 4.43 1.50
CA LEU A 318 0.68 3.21 1.26
C LEU A 318 0.35 2.66 -0.14
N CYS A 319 0.72 3.40 -1.18
CA CYS A 319 0.55 2.97 -2.56
C CYS A 319 1.43 1.76 -2.87
N VAL A 320 0.94 0.90 -3.73
CA VAL A 320 1.61 -0.31 -4.21
C VAL A 320 1.82 -0.18 -5.72
N PRO A 321 2.82 0.59 -6.15
CA PRO A 321 3.10 0.78 -7.56
C PRO A 321 3.89 -0.37 -8.17
N ILE A 322 3.64 -0.61 -9.46
CA ILE A 322 4.53 -1.40 -10.32
C ILE A 322 5.20 -0.47 -11.33
N LEU A 323 6.50 -0.61 -11.49
CA LEU A 323 7.27 0.07 -12.52
C LEU A 323 7.89 -0.95 -13.49
N ALA A 324 8.17 -0.51 -14.71
CA ALA A 324 9.02 -1.22 -15.66
C ALA A 324 10.29 -0.39 -15.91
N PHE A 325 11.45 -1.04 -15.92
CA PHE A 325 12.70 -0.35 -16.20
C PHE A 325 12.86 -0.09 -17.70
N ASN A 326 13.44 1.05 -18.06
CA ASN A 326 13.62 1.43 -19.48
C ASN A 326 14.70 0.66 -20.21
N PHE A 327 15.56 -0.07 -19.49
CA PHE A 327 16.55 -0.97 -20.07
C PHE A 327 16.01 -2.37 -20.38
N THR A 328 14.72 -2.65 -20.07
CA THR A 328 14.08 -3.92 -20.48
C THR A 328 14.16 -4.10 -21.99
N LYS A 329 14.42 -5.34 -22.41
CA LYS A 329 14.37 -5.73 -23.83
C LYS A 329 12.95 -5.98 -24.33
N PHE A 330 11.96 -5.96 -23.42
CA PHE A 330 10.59 -6.37 -23.67
C PHE A 330 9.58 -5.32 -23.17
N PRO A 331 9.66 -4.07 -23.68
CA PRO A 331 8.80 -2.98 -23.20
C PRO A 331 7.30 -3.23 -23.45
N ASN A 332 6.93 -3.87 -24.59
CA ASN A 332 5.54 -4.17 -24.86
C ASN A 332 5.01 -5.31 -23.98
N ALA A 333 5.80 -6.37 -23.76
CA ALA A 333 5.43 -7.43 -22.83
C ALA A 333 5.25 -6.90 -21.41
N SER A 334 6.11 -5.97 -20.96
CA SER A 334 6.02 -5.30 -19.66
C SER A 334 4.73 -4.50 -19.52
N LYS A 335 4.40 -3.67 -20.50
CA LYS A 335 3.15 -2.88 -20.55
C LYS A 335 1.92 -3.79 -20.64
N ALA A 336 1.98 -4.82 -21.48
CA ALA A 336 0.92 -5.80 -21.64
C ALA A 336 0.63 -6.50 -20.31
N PHE A 337 1.64 -6.96 -19.60
CA PHE A 337 1.46 -7.63 -18.31
C PHE A 337 0.80 -6.72 -17.27
N ILE A 338 1.26 -5.48 -17.14
CA ILE A 338 0.68 -4.50 -16.20
C ILE A 338 -0.78 -4.21 -16.56
N ALA A 339 -1.10 -3.99 -17.84
CA ALA A 339 -2.47 -3.77 -18.28
C ALA A 339 -3.35 -5.00 -18.03
N PHE A 340 -2.85 -6.19 -18.34
CA PHE A 340 -3.54 -7.46 -18.11
C PHE A 340 -3.91 -7.70 -16.64
N MET A 341 -3.01 -7.35 -15.72
CA MET A 341 -3.25 -7.48 -14.28
C MET A 341 -4.45 -6.66 -13.81
N LEU A 342 -4.64 -5.45 -14.35
CA LEU A 342 -5.67 -4.52 -13.91
C LEU A 342 -6.98 -4.62 -14.73
N GLU A 343 -7.04 -5.55 -15.67
CA GLU A 343 -8.30 -5.91 -16.32
C GLU A 343 -9.27 -6.54 -15.33
N LYS A 344 -10.56 -6.27 -15.48
CA LYS A 344 -11.61 -6.65 -14.51
C LYS A 344 -11.55 -8.12 -14.11
N GLU A 345 -11.41 -9.00 -15.08
CA GLU A 345 -11.43 -10.45 -14.89
C GLU A 345 -10.29 -10.97 -14.01
N ASN A 346 -9.15 -10.29 -14.06
CA ASN A 346 -7.99 -10.58 -13.21
C ASN A 346 -8.03 -9.78 -11.91
N TYR A 347 -8.32 -8.48 -12.01
CA TYR A 347 -8.18 -7.57 -10.90
C TYR A 347 -9.19 -7.84 -9.78
N GLU A 348 -10.47 -8.09 -10.11
CA GLU A 348 -11.48 -8.47 -9.10
C GLU A 348 -11.14 -9.80 -8.42
N LYS A 349 -10.62 -10.77 -9.18
CA LYS A 349 -10.18 -12.05 -8.63
C LYS A 349 -8.99 -11.87 -7.67
N TRP A 350 -8.03 -11.06 -8.08
CA TRP A 350 -6.86 -10.76 -7.28
C TRP A 350 -7.20 -9.96 -6.01
N LEU A 351 -8.07 -8.93 -6.10
CA LEU A 351 -8.58 -8.20 -4.93
C LEU A 351 -9.34 -9.12 -3.97
N SER A 352 -10.13 -10.05 -4.49
CA SER A 352 -10.84 -11.05 -3.69
C SER A 352 -9.85 -11.99 -2.97
N GLY A 353 -8.78 -12.41 -3.65
CA GLY A 353 -7.67 -13.18 -3.07
C GLY A 353 -6.93 -12.41 -1.98
N ALA A 354 -6.76 -11.10 -2.17
CA ALA A 354 -6.15 -10.21 -1.18
C ALA A 354 -7.04 -9.96 0.06
N ARG A 355 -8.33 -10.31 0.00
CA ARG A 355 -9.28 -10.32 1.14
C ARG A 355 -9.35 -8.98 1.90
N GLY A 356 -9.18 -7.84 1.21
CA GLY A 356 -9.16 -6.51 1.79
C GLY A 356 -7.77 -6.00 2.23
N TYR A 357 -6.72 -6.82 2.11
CA TYR A 357 -5.34 -6.36 2.34
C TYR A 357 -4.90 -5.31 1.31
N LEU A 358 -5.39 -5.44 0.09
CA LEU A 358 -5.12 -4.51 -1.01
C LEU A 358 -6.42 -3.83 -1.43
N THR A 359 -6.39 -2.50 -1.49
CA THR A 359 -7.50 -1.66 -1.94
C THR A 359 -7.24 -1.18 -3.36
N HIS A 360 -8.29 -1.18 -4.16
CA HIS A 360 -8.23 -0.72 -5.54
C HIS A 360 -7.82 0.76 -5.68
N THR A 361 -7.31 1.09 -6.85
CA THR A 361 -6.87 2.44 -7.24
C THR A 361 -7.62 3.00 -8.44
N LEU A 362 -8.49 2.19 -9.04
CA LEU A 362 -9.39 2.55 -10.13
C LEU A 362 -10.83 2.65 -9.61
N ASN A 363 -11.53 3.73 -9.90
CA ASN A 363 -12.83 4.08 -9.29
C ASN A 363 -13.94 3.07 -9.59
N ALA A 364 -13.88 2.33 -10.70
CA ALA A 364 -14.87 1.30 -11.03
C ALA A 364 -14.96 0.15 -10.02
N TYR A 365 -13.94 -0.02 -9.17
CA TYR A 365 -13.89 -1.12 -8.20
C TYR A 365 -14.34 -0.73 -6.77
N ASP A 366 -14.93 0.45 -6.59
CA ASP A 366 -15.51 0.88 -5.31
C ASP A 366 -16.55 -0.12 -4.76
N SER A 367 -17.28 -0.80 -5.65
CA SER A 367 -18.28 -1.81 -5.32
C SER A 367 -17.79 -3.26 -5.44
N ALA A 368 -16.47 -3.49 -5.47
CA ALA A 368 -15.94 -4.84 -5.59
C ALA A 368 -16.43 -5.75 -4.45
N PRO A 369 -16.75 -7.03 -4.73
CA PRO A 369 -17.34 -7.96 -3.76
C PRO A 369 -16.53 -8.15 -2.48
N VAL A 370 -15.22 -7.96 -2.52
CA VAL A 370 -14.33 -8.08 -1.35
C VAL A 370 -14.74 -7.17 -0.20
N TRP A 371 -15.36 -6.02 -0.47
CA TRP A 371 -15.77 -5.04 0.55
C TRP A 371 -17.02 -5.44 1.33
N THR A 372 -17.83 -6.33 0.79
CA THR A 372 -19.08 -6.83 1.40
C THR A 372 -18.98 -8.28 1.85
N ALA A 373 -17.97 -9.01 1.41
CA ALA A 373 -17.76 -10.42 1.74
C ALA A 373 -17.51 -10.67 3.25
N ASP A 374 -16.92 -9.70 3.93
CA ASP A 374 -16.67 -9.70 5.37
C ASP A 374 -16.86 -8.29 5.92
N PRO A 375 -17.74 -8.05 6.91
CA PRO A 375 -17.95 -6.72 7.48
C PRO A 375 -16.67 -6.06 8.01
N LYS A 376 -15.69 -6.85 8.47
CA LYS A 376 -14.40 -6.36 8.96
C LYS A 376 -13.50 -5.81 7.84
N ASN A 377 -13.82 -6.10 6.57
CA ASN A 377 -13.10 -5.56 5.41
C ASN A 377 -13.53 -4.13 5.05
N GLN A 378 -14.75 -3.73 5.44
CA GLN A 378 -15.36 -2.50 4.93
C GLN A 378 -14.52 -1.24 5.19
N VAL A 379 -13.87 -1.13 6.35
CA VAL A 379 -13.03 0.02 6.69
C VAL A 379 -11.89 0.22 5.68
N PHE A 380 -11.35 -0.87 5.13
CA PHE A 380 -10.22 -0.84 4.20
C PHE A 380 -10.58 -0.32 2.80
N SER A 381 -11.86 -0.36 2.41
CA SER A 381 -12.33 0.21 1.13
C SER A 381 -12.05 1.72 1.00
N GLN A 382 -11.82 2.42 2.11
CA GLN A 382 -11.56 3.86 2.14
C GLN A 382 -10.08 4.23 2.00
N ALA A 383 -9.16 3.26 2.01
CA ALA A 383 -7.73 3.51 2.06
C ALA A 383 -7.21 4.39 0.91
N SER A 384 -7.73 4.20 -0.30
CA SER A 384 -7.32 4.99 -1.47
C SER A 384 -7.89 6.42 -1.51
N LYS A 385 -8.84 6.76 -0.60
CA LYS A 385 -9.58 8.05 -0.62
C LYS A 385 -9.20 9.00 0.51
N ARG A 386 -8.58 8.48 1.58
CA ARG A 386 -8.32 9.26 2.82
C ARG A 386 -6.87 9.67 2.98
N ALA A 387 -5.97 9.08 2.22
CA ALA A 387 -4.55 9.22 2.42
C ALA A 387 -3.93 10.42 1.71
N LEU A 388 -2.86 10.96 2.29
CA LEU A 388 -2.01 11.98 1.71
C LEU A 388 -0.80 11.35 1.01
N PRO A 389 -0.28 11.95 -0.07
CA PRO A 389 0.94 11.47 -0.72
C PRO A 389 2.16 11.61 0.20
N ALA A 390 3.23 10.89 -0.10
CA ALA A 390 4.48 10.91 0.67
C ALA A 390 5.09 12.32 0.83
N SER A 391 4.83 13.22 -0.11
CA SER A 391 5.23 14.63 -0.03
C SER A 391 4.47 15.46 1.02
N GLY A 392 3.39 14.93 1.60
CA GLY A 392 2.50 15.72 2.44
C GLY A 392 1.88 16.88 1.65
N ILE A 393 2.30 18.10 1.97
CA ILE A 393 1.88 19.34 1.27
C ILE A 393 2.91 19.84 0.23
N GLY A 394 4.10 19.22 0.19
CA GLY A 394 5.15 19.56 -0.78
C GLY A 394 4.94 18.91 -2.14
N THR A 395 5.88 19.12 -3.06
CA THR A 395 5.82 18.59 -4.41
C THR A 395 6.08 17.08 -4.43
N PRO A 396 5.18 16.25 -5.00
CA PRO A 396 5.45 14.84 -5.22
C PRO A 396 6.61 14.64 -6.21
N GLY A 397 7.56 13.76 -5.86
CA GLY A 397 8.71 13.49 -6.71
C GLY A 397 9.85 12.81 -5.98
N GLU A 398 11.03 12.77 -6.63
CA GLU A 398 12.23 12.07 -6.16
C GLU A 398 12.67 12.53 -4.77
N LYS A 399 12.62 13.83 -4.47
CA LYS A 399 13.04 14.38 -3.17
C LYS A 399 12.15 13.86 -2.03
N ALA A 400 10.82 13.89 -2.19
CA ALA A 400 9.89 13.36 -1.21
C ALA A 400 10.02 11.83 -1.08
N ALA A 401 10.20 11.13 -2.21
CA ALA A 401 10.44 9.70 -2.23
C ALA A 401 11.72 9.32 -1.47
N THR A 402 12.80 10.06 -1.66
CA THR A 402 14.07 9.86 -0.95
C THR A 402 13.90 10.08 0.55
N ALA A 403 13.21 11.14 0.98
CA ALA A 403 12.99 11.42 2.40
C ALA A 403 12.24 10.28 3.13
N ILE A 404 11.25 9.66 2.49
CA ILE A 404 10.54 8.47 2.99
C ILE A 404 11.48 7.26 3.01
N ALA A 405 12.18 7.03 1.91
CA ALA A 405 13.06 5.89 1.70
C ALA A 405 14.22 5.83 2.69
N ASP A 406 14.76 7.00 3.03
CA ASP A 406 15.85 7.17 4.01
C ASP A 406 15.34 7.26 5.45
N PHE A 407 14.03 7.03 5.69
CA PHE A 407 13.42 7.02 7.02
C PHE A 407 13.61 8.29 7.85
N LEU A 408 13.75 9.48 7.22
CA LEU A 408 14.15 10.70 7.94
C LEU A 408 13.18 11.10 9.06
N VAL A 409 11.88 10.96 8.82
CA VAL A 409 10.86 11.22 9.86
C VAL A 409 10.89 10.13 10.92
N VAL A 410 11.03 8.87 10.53
CA VAL A 410 11.10 7.74 11.46
C VAL A 410 12.27 7.90 12.42
N ASP A 411 13.47 8.19 11.92
CA ASP A 411 14.68 8.37 12.73
C ASP A 411 14.56 9.57 13.68
N MET A 412 13.94 10.67 13.22
CA MET A 412 13.69 11.84 14.06
C MET A 412 12.86 11.46 15.30
N PHE A 413 11.74 10.77 15.10
CA PHE A 413 10.89 10.32 16.20
C PHE A 413 11.57 9.25 17.07
N ALA A 414 12.20 8.25 16.43
CA ALA A 414 12.88 7.17 17.14
C ALA A 414 13.99 7.69 18.04
N ASN A 415 14.81 8.63 17.59
CA ASN A 415 15.89 9.22 18.36
C ASN A 415 15.38 9.90 19.64
N TYR A 416 14.31 10.70 19.52
CA TYR A 416 13.70 11.35 20.67
C TYR A 416 12.96 10.36 21.58
N CYS A 417 12.13 9.49 21.04
CA CYS A 417 11.35 8.54 21.85
C CYS A 417 12.21 7.54 22.62
N THR A 418 13.35 7.14 22.07
CA THR A 418 14.30 6.22 22.73
C THR A 418 15.30 6.93 23.64
N GLY A 419 15.34 8.26 23.64
CA GLY A 419 16.31 9.05 24.43
C GLY A 419 17.73 9.05 23.89
N ARG A 420 17.93 8.66 22.61
CA ARG A 420 19.25 8.76 21.93
C ARG A 420 19.65 10.22 21.73
N GLU A 421 18.67 11.06 21.42
CA GLU A 421 18.83 12.49 21.24
C GLU A 421 17.74 13.23 22.00
N ASP A 422 18.02 14.48 22.37
CA ASP A 422 16.97 15.38 22.84
C ASP A 422 16.08 15.86 21.68
N LEU A 423 14.98 16.54 22.01
CA LEU A 423 13.99 17.00 21.04
C LEU A 423 14.63 17.87 19.94
N LYS A 424 15.46 18.85 20.34
CA LYS A 424 16.06 19.80 19.39
C LYS A 424 17.10 19.14 18.50
N ASN A 425 17.92 18.26 19.03
CA ASN A 425 18.92 17.53 18.25
C ASN A 425 18.25 16.57 17.27
N SER A 426 17.17 15.86 17.68
CA SER A 426 16.40 14.98 16.79
C SER A 426 15.89 15.73 15.57
N ILE A 427 15.30 16.91 15.76
CA ILE A 427 14.82 17.77 14.68
C ILE A 427 15.97 18.32 13.83
N ALA A 428 17.04 18.80 14.46
CA ALA A 428 18.18 19.39 13.74
C ALA A 428 18.89 18.36 12.83
N ILE A 429 18.93 17.07 13.22
CA ILE A 429 19.47 16.00 12.39
C ILE A 429 18.59 15.82 11.15
N ALA A 430 17.28 15.68 11.33
CA ALA A 430 16.33 15.52 10.23
C ALA A 430 16.34 16.74 9.28
N GLU A 431 16.38 17.96 9.83
CA GLU A 431 16.45 19.20 9.07
C GLU A 431 17.68 19.26 8.16
N ARG A 432 18.85 18.90 8.70
CA ARG A 432 20.10 18.88 7.91
C ARG A 432 20.02 17.87 6.75
N GLN A 433 19.44 16.70 6.97
CA GLN A 433 19.29 15.68 5.94
C GLN A 433 18.29 16.13 4.87
N LEU A 434 17.15 16.67 5.28
CA LEU A 434 16.14 17.25 4.37
C LEU A 434 16.73 18.38 3.52
N LYS A 435 17.50 19.31 4.13
CA LYS A 435 18.18 20.39 3.39
C LYS A 435 19.21 19.89 2.35
N ARG A 436 19.75 18.68 2.49
CA ARG A 436 20.62 18.07 1.47
C ARG A 436 19.80 17.52 0.30
N ILE A 437 18.62 16.95 0.57
CA ILE A 437 17.73 16.38 -0.45
C ILE A 437 17.04 17.49 -1.24
N TYR A 438 16.61 18.55 -0.57
CA TYR A 438 15.81 19.63 -1.15
C TYR A 438 16.64 20.82 -1.69
N ARG A 439 17.92 20.65 -1.83
CA ARG A 439 18.82 21.63 -2.48
C ARG A 439 18.45 21.91 -3.92
#